data_fae730672191d7b062228e60309097d4
#
_entry.id   fae730672191d7b062228e60309097d4
#
_cell.length_a   1.000
_cell.length_b   1.000
_cell.length_c   1.000
_cell.angle_alpha   90.00
_cell.angle_beta   90.00
_cell.angle_gamma   90.00
#
_symmetry.space_group_name_H-M   'P 1'
#
loop_
_entity.id
_entity.type
_entity.pdbx_description
1 polymer ?
#
loop_
_entity_poly.entity_id
_entity_poly.type
_entity_poly.pdbx_seq_one_letter_code
_entity_poly.pdbx_strand_id
1 'polypeptide(L)'
;DKLRLQATSELLSGRRDIIIVASVSCIYGMGNPTEFENGIIRIQKGQVISRQGFLHALVNSLYSRSQGDFARGNFRVKGDTVDINLPYVDYGYRITFFGDEIEEIESIEKTTSKRIATLETAAIFPANLYLAPKDMMQQVIHEIQDEMMAQVEYFKGVGKFLEAQRIKERVEYDLEMIRELGYCSGIENYSRFFDRRTPGTRPFCLLDYFPKDFISMIDERHQTIPQIAGMYGGDRSRKLVLVDYGFRLPSALDNRPLNFYEFENMIGQTVFVSATPGDYELEKTGGVVVEQVVRPTGLIEPPIEVRPSVNQIDDLLDEIEQTVNKGDRVVV
;
A
#
# COMPACT_ATOMS: atom_id res chain seq x y z
N ASP A 1 -2.88 1.54 5.73
CA ASP A 1 -3.65 1.43 4.47
C ASP A 1 -4.25 2.76 3.99
N LYS A 2 -4.76 3.67 4.88
CA LYS A 2 -5.33 4.97 4.47
C LYS A 2 -4.40 5.76 3.55
N LEU A 3 -3.14 5.98 3.95
CA LEU A 3 -2.17 6.76 3.17
C LEU A 3 -1.83 6.11 1.83
N ARG A 4 -1.83 4.77 1.75
CA ARG A 4 -1.62 4.07 0.48
C ARG A 4 -2.79 4.29 -0.46
N LEU A 5 -4.03 4.09 0.02
CA LEU A 5 -5.24 4.35 -0.75
C LEU A 5 -5.34 5.83 -1.16
N GLN A 6 -4.96 6.76 -0.28
CA GLN A 6 -4.92 8.17 -0.61
C GLN A 6 -3.93 8.45 -1.75
N ALA A 7 -2.71 7.95 -1.65
CA ALA A 7 -1.69 8.15 -2.68
C ALA A 7 -2.12 7.59 -4.04
N THR A 8 -2.64 6.35 -4.08
CA THR A 8 -3.13 5.74 -5.32
C THR A 8 -4.33 6.47 -5.90
N SER A 9 -5.27 6.89 -5.07
CA SER A 9 -6.45 7.65 -5.52
C SER A 9 -6.07 9.01 -6.08
N GLU A 10 -5.15 9.74 -5.44
CA GLU A 10 -4.67 11.02 -5.95
C GLU A 10 -3.92 10.85 -7.28
N LEU A 11 -3.03 9.86 -7.40
CA LEU A 11 -2.30 9.59 -8.65
C LEU A 11 -3.24 9.26 -9.82
N LEU A 12 -4.35 8.55 -9.57
CA LEU A 12 -5.35 8.19 -10.59
C LEU A 12 -6.47 9.24 -10.75
N SER A 13 -6.43 10.35 -10.00
CA SER A 13 -7.41 11.44 -10.12
C SER A 13 -7.27 12.27 -11.41
N GLY A 14 -6.16 12.07 -12.14
CA GLY A 14 -5.80 12.86 -13.32
C GLY A 14 -5.07 14.17 -13.00
N ARG A 15 -4.85 14.49 -11.73
CA ARG A 15 -4.03 15.64 -11.31
C ARG A 15 -2.55 15.40 -11.60
N ARG A 16 -1.81 16.50 -11.82
CA ARG A 16 -0.38 16.48 -12.12
C ARG A 16 0.47 17.20 -11.06
N ASP A 17 -0.17 17.87 -10.13
CA ASP A 17 0.41 18.67 -9.05
C ASP A 17 0.49 17.86 -7.74
N ILE A 18 0.97 16.62 -7.82
CA ILE A 18 1.01 15.67 -6.70
C ILE A 18 2.47 15.37 -6.34
N ILE A 19 2.78 15.46 -5.05
CA ILE A 19 4.05 15.02 -4.48
C ILE A 19 3.76 13.87 -3.51
N ILE A 20 4.41 12.74 -3.74
CA ILE A 20 4.33 11.57 -2.84
C ILE A 20 5.66 11.41 -2.11
N VAL A 21 5.61 11.46 -0.80
CA VAL A 21 6.73 11.13 0.07
C VAL A 21 6.54 9.72 0.59
N ALA A 22 7.46 8.83 0.27
CA ALA A 22 7.36 7.41 0.60
C ALA A 22 8.70 6.86 1.09
N SER A 23 8.64 5.84 1.93
CA SER A 23 9.81 5.04 2.26
C SER A 23 10.11 4.04 1.13
N VAL A 24 11.25 3.36 1.21
CA VAL A 24 11.64 2.30 0.26
C VAL A 24 10.60 1.17 0.15
N SER A 25 9.68 1.05 1.10
CA SER A 25 8.56 0.09 1.02
C SER A 25 7.58 0.36 -0.13
N CYS A 26 7.67 1.51 -0.81
CA CYS A 26 6.89 1.81 -2.02
C CYS A 26 7.17 0.87 -3.20
N ILE A 27 8.30 0.15 -3.19
CA ILE A 27 8.63 -0.84 -4.21
C ILE A 27 8.04 -2.24 -3.93
N TYR A 28 7.35 -2.44 -2.81
CA TYR A 28 6.60 -3.68 -2.53
C TYR A 28 5.33 -3.77 -3.35
N GLY A 29 4.85 -5.01 -3.51
CA GLY A 29 3.62 -5.31 -4.23
C GLY A 29 2.41 -4.53 -3.72
N MET A 30 1.69 -3.95 -4.67
CA MET A 30 0.37 -3.32 -4.50
C MET A 30 -0.60 -3.93 -5.51
N GLY A 31 -1.88 -3.58 -5.43
CA GLY A 31 -2.88 -4.01 -6.40
C GLY A 31 -2.60 -3.48 -7.82
N ASN A 32 -3.27 -4.07 -8.80
CA ASN A 32 -3.18 -3.68 -10.20
C ASN A 32 -3.80 -2.28 -10.41
N PRO A 33 -3.04 -1.26 -10.90
CA PRO A 33 -3.58 0.08 -11.12
C PRO A 33 -4.75 0.10 -12.10
N THR A 34 -4.74 -0.72 -13.13
CA THR A 34 -5.82 -0.81 -14.12
C THR A 34 -7.12 -1.31 -13.48
N GLU A 35 -7.05 -2.38 -12.68
CA GLU A 35 -8.24 -2.89 -11.98
C GLU A 35 -8.74 -1.91 -10.93
N PHE A 36 -7.83 -1.20 -10.26
CA PHE A 36 -8.20 -0.15 -9.32
C PHE A 36 -8.89 1.02 -10.02
N GLU A 37 -8.40 1.44 -11.18
CA GLU A 37 -9.02 2.49 -12.01
C GLU A 37 -10.39 2.06 -12.54
N ASN A 38 -10.53 0.83 -13.01
CA ASN A 38 -11.81 0.26 -13.46
C ASN A 38 -12.86 0.19 -12.35
N GLY A 39 -12.42 0.09 -11.09
CA GLY A 39 -13.29 0.10 -9.91
C GLY A 39 -13.76 1.49 -9.47
N ILE A 40 -13.33 2.60 -10.12
CA ILE A 40 -13.75 3.95 -9.77
C ILE A 40 -15.20 4.19 -10.19
N ILE A 41 -16.05 4.55 -9.23
CA ILE A 41 -17.44 4.94 -9.49
C ILE A 41 -17.48 6.45 -9.67
N ARG A 42 -17.73 6.91 -10.90
CA ARG A 42 -17.90 8.33 -11.23
C ARG A 42 -19.37 8.66 -11.27
N ILE A 43 -19.78 9.67 -10.53
CA ILE A 43 -21.17 10.13 -10.44
C ILE A 43 -21.26 11.63 -10.68
N GLN A 44 -22.42 12.04 -11.19
CA GLN A 44 -22.75 13.43 -11.44
C GLN A 44 -24.18 13.71 -11.00
N LYS A 45 -24.43 14.92 -10.50
CA LYS A 45 -25.78 15.40 -10.22
C LYS A 45 -26.65 15.37 -11.50
N GLY A 46 -27.88 14.89 -11.36
CA GLY A 46 -28.79 14.66 -12.48
C GLY A 46 -28.55 13.37 -13.27
N GLN A 47 -27.57 12.56 -12.87
CA GLN A 47 -27.30 11.28 -13.52
C GLN A 47 -28.41 10.26 -13.20
N VAL A 48 -28.92 9.63 -14.26
CA VAL A 48 -29.90 8.55 -14.13
C VAL A 48 -29.17 7.23 -13.89
N ILE A 49 -29.28 6.72 -12.68
CA ILE A 49 -28.76 5.43 -12.24
C ILE A 49 -29.67 4.89 -11.13
N SER A 50 -30.14 3.65 -11.25
CA SER A 50 -30.94 3.09 -10.17
C SER A 50 -30.14 3.01 -8.88
N ARG A 51 -30.80 3.37 -7.74
CA ARG A 51 -30.16 3.27 -6.42
C ARG A 51 -29.58 1.86 -6.19
N GLN A 52 -30.30 0.82 -6.60
CA GLN A 52 -29.82 -0.55 -6.45
C GLN A 52 -28.55 -0.81 -7.29
N GLY A 53 -28.51 -0.31 -8.53
CA GLY A 53 -27.32 -0.37 -9.38
C GLY A 53 -26.12 0.33 -8.75
N PHE A 54 -26.34 1.51 -8.16
CA PHE A 54 -25.31 2.23 -7.44
C PHE A 54 -24.81 1.47 -6.20
N LEU A 55 -25.71 0.85 -5.41
CA LEU A 55 -25.31 0.02 -4.26
C LEU A 55 -24.51 -1.20 -4.72
N HIS A 56 -24.87 -1.82 -5.83
CA HIS A 56 -24.08 -2.91 -6.41
C HIS A 56 -22.68 -2.45 -6.86
N ALA A 57 -22.58 -1.25 -7.44
CA ALA A 57 -21.28 -0.66 -7.79
C ALA A 57 -20.39 -0.47 -6.55
N LEU A 58 -20.95 0.03 -5.45
CA LEU A 58 -20.23 0.18 -4.18
C LEU A 58 -19.70 -1.17 -3.65
N VAL A 59 -20.54 -2.20 -3.64
CA VAL A 59 -20.13 -3.56 -3.22
C VAL A 59 -19.04 -4.13 -4.15
N ASN A 60 -19.14 -3.88 -5.46
CA ASN A 60 -18.11 -4.30 -6.43
C ASN A 60 -16.77 -3.58 -6.20
N SER A 61 -16.82 -2.35 -5.71
CA SER A 61 -15.64 -1.55 -5.31
C SER A 61 -15.22 -1.81 -3.86
N LEU A 62 -15.63 -2.95 -3.29
CA LEU A 62 -15.28 -3.48 -1.96
C LEU A 62 -15.75 -2.62 -0.78
N TYR A 63 -16.82 -1.82 -0.95
CA TYR A 63 -17.51 -1.20 0.17
C TYR A 63 -18.50 -2.17 0.81
N SER A 64 -18.57 -2.18 2.14
CA SER A 64 -19.48 -3.02 2.89
C SER A 64 -20.68 -2.24 3.40
N ARG A 65 -21.89 -2.83 3.31
CA ARG A 65 -23.09 -2.22 3.87
C ARG A 65 -23.10 -2.40 5.38
N SER A 66 -23.29 -1.31 6.12
CA SER A 66 -23.44 -1.32 7.58
C SER A 66 -24.76 -0.72 8.01
N GLN A 67 -25.35 -1.29 9.08
CA GLN A 67 -26.55 -0.73 9.74
C GLN A 67 -26.18 0.02 11.03
N GLY A 68 -25.02 -0.21 11.59
CA GLY A 68 -24.56 0.37 12.86
C GLY A 68 -23.33 1.24 12.68
N ASP A 69 -22.16 0.63 12.82
CA ASP A 69 -20.90 1.34 12.77
C ASP A 69 -20.59 1.89 11.36
N PHE A 70 -20.29 3.19 11.28
CA PHE A 70 -19.92 3.86 10.04
C PHE A 70 -18.40 3.87 9.91
N ALA A 71 -17.81 2.68 9.90
CA ALA A 71 -16.35 2.50 9.73
C ALA A 71 -15.90 2.84 8.31
N ARG A 72 -14.59 3.00 8.14
CA ARG A 72 -13.95 3.25 6.82
C ARG A 72 -14.25 2.12 5.85
N GLY A 73 -14.61 2.46 4.61
CA GLY A 73 -14.99 1.49 3.59
C GLY A 73 -16.42 0.96 3.76
N ASN A 74 -17.21 1.56 4.65
CA ASN A 74 -18.62 1.21 4.81
C ASN A 74 -19.54 2.26 4.18
N PHE A 75 -20.72 1.80 3.75
CA PHE A 75 -21.81 2.68 3.37
C PHE A 75 -23.08 2.30 4.14
N ARG A 76 -23.96 3.26 4.31
CA ARG A 76 -25.27 3.06 4.93
C ARG A 76 -26.38 3.69 4.10
N VAL A 77 -27.56 3.10 4.14
CA VAL A 77 -28.73 3.56 3.38
C VAL A 77 -29.82 3.98 4.35
N LYS A 78 -30.32 5.20 4.19
CA LYS A 78 -31.43 5.74 4.96
C LYS A 78 -32.45 6.37 4.01
N GLY A 79 -33.55 5.68 3.75
CA GLY A 79 -34.54 6.14 2.75
C GLY A 79 -33.89 6.26 1.37
N ASP A 80 -33.95 7.44 0.80
CA ASP A 80 -33.37 7.74 -0.54
C ASP A 80 -31.93 8.24 -0.49
N THR A 81 -31.31 8.21 0.69
CA THR A 81 -29.95 8.71 0.91
C THR A 81 -28.96 7.57 1.15
N VAL A 82 -27.78 7.67 0.53
CA VAL A 82 -26.66 6.76 0.71
C VAL A 82 -25.46 7.54 1.24
N ASP A 83 -25.07 7.26 2.49
CA ASP A 83 -23.86 7.80 3.10
C ASP A 83 -22.69 6.82 2.89
N ILE A 84 -21.53 7.32 2.47
CA ILE A 84 -20.35 6.51 2.15
C ILE A 84 -19.16 7.03 2.96
N ASN A 85 -18.52 6.16 3.76
CA ASN A 85 -17.30 6.49 4.49
C ASN A 85 -16.07 6.12 3.65
N LEU A 86 -15.49 7.10 3.00
CA LEU A 86 -14.35 6.92 2.10
C LEU A 86 -13.09 6.53 2.91
N PRO A 87 -12.37 5.43 2.56
CA PRO A 87 -11.25 4.97 3.36
C PRO A 87 -9.96 5.80 3.19
N TYR A 88 -9.85 6.60 2.13
CA TYR A 88 -8.66 7.33 1.71
C TYR A 88 -8.63 8.82 2.11
N VAL A 89 -9.77 9.40 2.53
CA VAL A 89 -9.91 10.81 2.97
C VAL A 89 -10.60 10.92 4.32
N ASP A 90 -10.66 12.10 4.93
CA ASP A 90 -11.27 12.31 6.26
C ASP A 90 -12.74 12.76 6.21
N TYR A 91 -13.31 12.88 5.02
CA TYR A 91 -14.73 13.14 4.80
C TYR A 91 -15.40 11.93 4.13
N GLY A 92 -16.72 11.90 4.15
CA GLY A 92 -17.55 10.95 3.41
C GLY A 92 -18.37 11.63 2.33
N TYR A 93 -19.06 10.85 1.52
CA TYR A 93 -20.07 11.36 0.61
C TYR A 93 -21.48 10.98 1.08
N ARG A 94 -22.41 11.87 0.81
CA ARG A 94 -23.86 11.63 0.89
C ARG A 94 -24.45 11.83 -0.49
N ILE A 95 -25.12 10.80 -0.99
CA ILE A 95 -25.78 10.80 -2.28
C ILE A 95 -27.28 10.69 -2.03
N THR A 96 -28.05 11.69 -2.46
CA THR A 96 -29.51 11.71 -2.36
C THR A 96 -30.09 11.37 -3.71
N PHE A 97 -31.05 10.44 -3.73
CA PHE A 97 -31.75 9.98 -4.92
C PHE A 97 -33.17 10.50 -4.93
N PHE A 98 -33.64 10.88 -6.11
CA PHE A 98 -35.06 11.06 -6.40
C PHE A 98 -35.46 10.04 -7.47
N GLY A 99 -36.10 8.94 -7.03
CA GLY A 99 -36.31 7.79 -7.90
C GLY A 99 -34.99 7.15 -8.35
N ASP A 100 -34.74 7.14 -9.65
CA ASP A 100 -33.53 6.61 -10.27
C ASP A 100 -32.57 7.76 -10.75
N GLU A 101 -32.71 8.95 -10.19
CA GLU A 101 -31.85 10.09 -10.50
C GLU A 101 -31.08 10.54 -9.27
N ILE A 102 -29.81 10.89 -9.43
CA ILE A 102 -28.99 11.52 -8.38
C ILE A 102 -29.40 13.00 -8.27
N GLU A 103 -30.16 13.32 -7.22
CA GLU A 103 -30.63 14.68 -6.96
C GLU A 103 -29.54 15.57 -6.38
N GLU A 104 -28.76 15.05 -5.43
CA GLU A 104 -27.72 15.82 -4.74
C GLU A 104 -26.53 14.95 -4.37
N ILE A 105 -25.33 15.55 -4.45
CA ILE A 105 -24.07 14.97 -3.99
C ILE A 105 -23.46 15.92 -2.96
N GLU A 106 -23.22 15.45 -1.76
CA GLU A 106 -22.62 16.24 -0.68
C GLU A 106 -21.36 15.56 -0.13
N SER A 107 -20.37 16.37 0.23
CA SER A 107 -19.31 15.91 1.15
C SER A 107 -19.77 16.13 2.58
N ILE A 108 -19.56 15.15 3.45
CA ILE A 108 -20.02 15.14 4.84
C ILE A 108 -18.88 14.83 5.82
N GLU A 109 -18.95 15.40 7.00
CA GLU A 109 -18.09 15.03 8.12
C GLU A 109 -18.47 13.62 8.64
N LYS A 110 -17.51 12.74 8.82
CA LYS A 110 -17.74 11.32 9.16
C LYS A 110 -18.40 11.12 10.51
N THR A 111 -18.06 11.93 11.50
CA THR A 111 -18.53 11.82 12.89
C THR A 111 -19.91 12.41 13.07
N THR A 112 -20.13 13.62 12.61
CA THR A 112 -21.38 14.36 12.82
C THR A 112 -22.37 14.20 11.68
N SER A 113 -21.94 13.69 10.54
CA SER A 113 -22.70 13.62 9.28
C SER A 113 -23.19 14.98 8.79
N LYS A 114 -22.58 16.08 9.24
CA LYS A 114 -22.87 17.43 8.78
C LYS A 114 -22.30 17.65 7.39
N ARG A 115 -23.05 18.37 6.54
CA ARG A 115 -22.61 18.78 5.22
C ARG A 115 -21.41 19.72 5.32
N ILE A 116 -20.40 19.42 4.51
CA ILE A 116 -19.21 20.26 4.32
C ILE A 116 -19.41 21.10 3.04
N ALA A 117 -19.75 20.46 1.92
CA ALA A 117 -19.99 21.13 0.64
C ALA A 117 -20.95 20.31 -0.23
N THR A 118 -21.61 20.99 -1.18
CA THR A 118 -22.38 20.38 -2.27
C THR A 118 -21.47 20.28 -3.50
N LEU A 119 -21.56 19.17 -4.23
CA LEU A 119 -20.71 18.83 -5.36
C LEU A 119 -21.55 18.55 -6.60
N GLU A 120 -21.07 18.96 -7.78
CA GLU A 120 -21.68 18.62 -9.07
C GLU A 120 -21.27 17.22 -9.54
N THR A 121 -20.04 16.81 -9.21
CA THR A 121 -19.49 15.51 -9.57
C THR A 121 -18.70 14.91 -8.40
N ALA A 122 -18.64 13.60 -8.32
CA ALA A 122 -17.75 12.92 -7.38
C ALA A 122 -17.17 11.64 -8.00
N ALA A 123 -15.97 11.29 -7.56
CA ALA A 123 -15.31 10.00 -7.86
C ALA A 123 -15.15 9.22 -6.56
N ILE A 124 -15.66 8.01 -6.53
CA ILE A 124 -15.55 7.09 -5.40
C ILE A 124 -14.56 6.01 -5.81
N PHE A 125 -13.38 6.03 -5.19
CA PHE A 125 -12.33 5.05 -5.44
C PHE A 125 -12.59 3.78 -4.63
N PRO A 126 -12.09 2.62 -5.07
CA PRO A 126 -12.26 1.36 -4.36
C PRO A 126 -11.81 1.40 -2.91
N ALA A 127 -12.48 0.64 -2.06
CA ALA A 127 -12.17 0.58 -0.63
C ALA A 127 -10.91 -0.24 -0.30
N ASN A 128 -10.39 -1.01 -1.27
CA ASN A 128 -9.18 -1.81 -1.13
C ASN A 128 -8.35 -1.76 -2.42
N LEU A 129 -7.04 -1.98 -2.31
CA LEU A 129 -6.11 -1.99 -3.45
C LEU A 129 -6.20 -3.26 -4.30
N TYR A 130 -6.62 -4.38 -3.72
CA TYR A 130 -6.70 -5.68 -4.40
C TYR A 130 -8.13 -5.94 -4.85
N LEU A 131 -8.43 -5.50 -6.07
CA LEU A 131 -9.67 -5.84 -6.75
C LEU A 131 -9.45 -6.99 -7.71
N ALA A 132 -10.43 -7.89 -7.78
CA ALA A 132 -10.56 -8.82 -8.89
C ALA A 132 -11.92 -8.61 -9.58
N PRO A 133 -11.98 -8.67 -10.91
CA PRO A 133 -13.25 -8.71 -11.60
C PRO A 133 -14.12 -9.85 -11.07
N LYS A 134 -15.42 -9.61 -10.86
CA LYS A 134 -16.33 -10.62 -10.25
C LYS A 134 -16.42 -11.91 -11.05
N ASP A 135 -16.41 -11.80 -12.36
CA ASP A 135 -16.42 -12.91 -13.30
C ASP A 135 -15.17 -13.80 -13.19
N MET A 136 -14.06 -13.25 -12.69
CA MET A 136 -12.80 -13.95 -12.49
C MET A 136 -12.61 -14.48 -11.08
N MET A 137 -13.37 -14.02 -10.08
CA MET A 137 -13.20 -14.39 -8.67
C MET A 137 -13.29 -15.90 -8.46
N GLN A 138 -14.23 -16.57 -9.11
CA GLN A 138 -14.37 -18.03 -9.01
C GLN A 138 -13.13 -18.74 -9.54
N GLN A 139 -12.57 -18.27 -10.64
CA GLN A 139 -11.36 -18.84 -11.22
C GLN A 139 -10.16 -18.62 -10.30
N VAL A 140 -9.99 -17.42 -9.73
CA VAL A 140 -8.93 -17.12 -8.76
C VAL A 140 -9.02 -18.05 -7.55
N ILE A 141 -10.23 -18.27 -7.02
CA ILE A 141 -10.45 -19.19 -5.90
C ILE A 141 -10.03 -20.62 -6.27
N HIS A 142 -10.40 -21.09 -7.45
CA HIS A 142 -10.00 -22.42 -7.91
C HIS A 142 -8.48 -22.55 -8.05
N GLU A 143 -7.83 -21.58 -8.66
CA GLU A 143 -6.37 -21.61 -8.85
C GLU A 143 -5.61 -21.61 -7.51
N ILE A 144 -6.10 -20.85 -6.51
CA ILE A 144 -5.54 -20.89 -5.15
C ILE A 144 -5.79 -22.26 -4.49
N GLN A 145 -6.98 -22.84 -4.67
CA GLN A 145 -7.30 -24.18 -4.18
C GLN A 145 -6.40 -25.27 -4.78
N ASP A 146 -6.16 -25.20 -6.07
CA ASP A 146 -5.31 -26.15 -6.79
C ASP A 146 -3.86 -26.09 -6.27
N GLU A 147 -3.31 -24.86 -6.10
CA GLU A 147 -1.98 -24.70 -5.50
C GLU A 147 -1.94 -25.22 -4.06
N MET A 148 -2.98 -24.95 -3.26
CA MET A 148 -3.07 -25.47 -1.89
C MET A 148 -3.06 -27.01 -1.88
N MET A 149 -3.87 -27.65 -2.72
CA MET A 149 -3.94 -29.10 -2.77
C MET A 149 -2.59 -29.71 -3.19
N ALA A 150 -1.95 -29.13 -4.20
CA ALA A 150 -0.62 -29.56 -4.64
C ALA A 150 0.42 -29.43 -3.50
N GLN A 151 0.38 -28.33 -2.74
CA GLN A 151 1.31 -28.13 -1.63
C GLN A 151 1.04 -29.07 -0.45
N VAL A 152 -0.23 -29.36 -0.14
CA VAL A 152 -0.63 -30.33 0.88
C VAL A 152 -0.12 -31.73 0.53
N GLU A 153 -0.29 -32.17 -0.74
CA GLU A 153 0.19 -33.47 -1.19
C GLU A 153 1.74 -33.54 -1.18
N TYR A 154 2.41 -32.47 -1.57
CA TYR A 154 3.87 -32.36 -1.45
C TYR A 154 4.32 -32.56 0.01
N PHE A 155 3.73 -31.84 0.96
CA PHE A 155 4.09 -31.97 2.38
C PHE A 155 3.83 -33.36 2.94
N LYS A 156 2.70 -33.98 2.59
CA LYS A 156 2.42 -35.37 3.00
C LYS A 156 3.45 -36.35 2.42
N GLY A 157 3.83 -36.16 1.16
CA GLY A 157 4.79 -37.01 0.46
C GLY A 157 6.20 -36.97 1.10
N VAL A 158 6.58 -35.83 1.72
CA VAL A 158 7.85 -35.68 2.45
C VAL A 158 7.72 -35.87 3.96
N GLY A 159 6.56 -36.31 4.46
CA GLY A 159 6.34 -36.61 5.88
C GLY A 159 6.08 -35.38 6.76
N LYS A 160 5.84 -34.20 6.19
CA LYS A 160 5.54 -32.94 6.87
C LYS A 160 4.03 -32.76 7.11
N PHE A 161 3.44 -33.61 7.94
CA PHE A 161 1.98 -33.63 8.14
C PHE A 161 1.45 -32.40 8.87
N LEU A 162 2.21 -31.80 9.77
CA LEU A 162 1.84 -30.58 10.50
C LEU A 162 1.80 -29.39 9.54
N GLU A 163 2.77 -29.25 8.65
CA GLU A 163 2.83 -28.23 7.63
C GLU A 163 1.68 -28.38 6.64
N ALA A 164 1.36 -29.61 6.24
CA ALA A 164 0.22 -29.92 5.37
C ALA A 164 -1.12 -29.48 5.98
N GLN A 165 -1.32 -29.79 7.27
CA GLN A 165 -2.53 -29.37 7.99
C GLN A 165 -2.59 -27.85 8.12
N ARG A 166 -1.51 -27.20 8.53
CA ARG A 166 -1.43 -25.75 8.74
C ARG A 166 -1.75 -24.96 7.48
N ILE A 167 -1.13 -25.32 6.35
CA ILE A 167 -1.35 -24.60 5.10
C ILE A 167 -2.80 -24.80 4.61
N LYS A 168 -3.35 -26.00 4.76
CA LYS A 168 -4.73 -26.30 4.40
C LYS A 168 -5.71 -25.45 5.20
N GLU A 169 -5.66 -25.49 6.52
CA GLU A 169 -6.56 -24.74 7.40
C GLU A 169 -6.46 -23.24 7.13
N ARG A 170 -5.25 -22.71 6.96
CA ARG A 170 -5.04 -21.30 6.68
C ARG A 170 -5.66 -20.87 5.35
N VAL A 171 -5.41 -21.61 4.29
CA VAL A 171 -5.89 -21.24 2.95
C VAL A 171 -7.40 -21.44 2.84
N GLU A 172 -7.96 -22.51 3.42
CA GLU A 172 -9.42 -22.71 3.45
C GLU A 172 -10.13 -21.54 4.15
N TYR A 173 -9.61 -21.09 5.29
CA TYR A 173 -10.13 -19.91 5.98
C TYR A 173 -10.01 -18.63 5.12
N ASP A 174 -8.85 -18.38 4.51
CA ASP A 174 -8.65 -17.21 3.65
C ASP A 174 -9.60 -17.24 2.44
N LEU A 175 -9.83 -18.41 1.82
CA LEU A 175 -10.76 -18.58 0.71
C LEU A 175 -12.22 -18.36 1.11
N GLU A 176 -12.62 -18.77 2.32
CA GLU A 176 -13.96 -18.48 2.85
C GLU A 176 -14.16 -16.97 3.00
N MET A 177 -13.19 -16.27 3.58
CA MET A 177 -13.24 -14.82 3.71
C MET A 177 -13.29 -14.11 2.34
N ILE A 178 -12.53 -14.59 1.35
CA ILE A 178 -12.56 -14.04 -0.01
C ILE A 178 -13.93 -14.28 -0.67
N ARG A 179 -14.58 -15.43 -0.47
CA ARG A 179 -15.92 -15.72 -1.02
C ARG A 179 -16.99 -14.80 -0.41
N GLU A 180 -16.97 -14.63 0.90
CA GLU A 180 -17.99 -13.89 1.62
C GLU A 180 -17.81 -12.38 1.56
N LEU A 181 -16.57 -11.91 1.69
CA LEU A 181 -16.24 -10.48 1.83
C LEU A 181 -15.49 -9.89 0.63
N GLY A 182 -15.05 -10.71 -0.32
CA GLY A 182 -14.15 -10.28 -1.40
C GLY A 182 -12.71 -9.98 -0.94
N TYR A 183 -12.37 -10.24 0.33
CA TYR A 183 -11.10 -9.88 0.95
C TYR A 183 -10.74 -10.84 2.08
N CYS A 184 -9.43 -11.04 2.32
CA CYS A 184 -8.92 -11.68 3.52
C CYS A 184 -7.67 -10.95 4.06
N SER A 185 -7.32 -11.22 5.32
CA SER A 185 -6.08 -10.69 5.90
C SER A 185 -4.87 -11.34 5.24
N GLY A 186 -3.99 -10.53 4.63
CA GLY A 186 -2.84 -11.01 3.89
C GLY A 186 -3.16 -11.39 2.44
N ILE A 187 -4.23 -10.83 1.85
CA ILE A 187 -4.65 -11.07 0.47
C ILE A 187 -3.52 -10.82 -0.54
N GLU A 188 -2.56 -9.96 -0.19
CA GLU A 188 -1.37 -9.69 -1.00
C GLU A 188 -0.53 -10.94 -1.29
N ASN A 189 -0.60 -11.97 -0.44
CA ASN A 189 0.10 -13.24 -0.67
C ASN A 189 -0.48 -14.04 -1.84
N TYR A 190 -1.69 -13.70 -2.25
CA TYR A 190 -2.41 -14.27 -3.40
C TYR A 190 -2.41 -13.32 -4.62
N SER A 191 -1.72 -12.17 -4.54
CA SER A 191 -1.74 -11.11 -5.56
C SER A 191 -1.45 -11.60 -6.98
N ARG A 192 -0.60 -12.61 -7.14
CA ARG A 192 -0.30 -13.22 -8.44
C ARG A 192 -1.56 -13.68 -9.16
N PHE A 193 -2.50 -14.31 -8.44
CA PHE A 193 -3.75 -14.81 -9.02
C PHE A 193 -4.71 -13.68 -9.37
N PHE A 194 -4.81 -12.68 -8.47
CA PHE A 194 -5.65 -11.49 -8.71
C PHE A 194 -5.17 -10.68 -9.90
N ASP A 195 -3.86 -10.52 -10.03
CA ASP A 195 -3.22 -9.74 -11.12
C ASP A 195 -3.07 -10.55 -12.41
N ARG A 196 -3.39 -11.85 -12.42
CA ARG A 196 -3.21 -12.78 -13.56
C ARG A 196 -1.75 -12.81 -14.04
N ARG A 197 -0.80 -12.65 -13.14
CA ARG A 197 0.63 -12.68 -13.45
C ARG A 197 1.17 -14.10 -13.56
N THR A 198 2.09 -14.30 -14.49
CA THR A 198 2.87 -15.54 -14.53
C THR A 198 3.82 -15.64 -13.35
N PRO A 199 4.10 -16.86 -12.83
CA PRO A 199 5.07 -17.06 -11.75
C PRO A 199 6.41 -16.39 -12.04
N GLY A 200 6.98 -15.73 -11.00
CA GLY A 200 8.28 -15.05 -11.09
C GLY A 200 8.25 -13.64 -11.66
N THR A 201 7.14 -13.19 -12.28
CA THR A 201 7.03 -11.80 -12.74
C THR A 201 6.92 -10.82 -11.57
N ARG A 202 7.40 -9.59 -11.79
CA ARG A 202 7.31 -8.55 -10.76
C ARG A 202 5.85 -8.21 -10.42
N PRO A 203 5.53 -7.88 -9.17
CA PRO A 203 4.23 -7.33 -8.83
C PRO A 203 4.12 -5.87 -9.31
N PHE A 204 2.89 -5.37 -9.37
CA PHE A 204 2.65 -3.94 -9.42
C PHE A 204 3.06 -3.31 -8.09
N CYS A 205 3.59 -2.10 -8.12
CA CYS A 205 3.97 -1.34 -6.94
C CYS A 205 3.49 0.12 -7.05
N LEU A 206 3.79 0.95 -6.08
CA LEU A 206 3.37 2.36 -6.11
C LEU A 206 3.83 3.09 -7.38
N LEU A 207 5.02 2.75 -7.91
CA LEU A 207 5.58 3.38 -9.10
C LEU A 207 4.73 3.13 -10.37
N ASP A 208 3.97 2.04 -10.42
CA ASP A 208 3.07 1.75 -11.55
C ASP A 208 1.84 2.67 -11.63
N TYR A 209 1.52 3.38 -10.54
CA TYR A 209 0.41 4.35 -10.49
C TYR A 209 0.80 5.75 -10.99
N PHE A 210 2.11 6.02 -11.10
CA PHE A 210 2.59 7.30 -11.59
C PHE A 210 2.44 7.45 -13.10
N PRO A 211 2.25 8.67 -13.61
CA PRO A 211 2.38 8.93 -15.04
C PRO A 211 3.82 8.66 -15.49
N LYS A 212 4.02 8.33 -16.77
CA LYS A 212 5.33 7.92 -17.30
C LYS A 212 6.43 8.97 -17.18
N ASP A 213 6.07 10.23 -17.06
CA ASP A 213 6.96 11.41 -17.01
C ASP A 213 7.13 11.98 -15.59
N PHE A 214 6.99 11.15 -14.56
CA PHE A 214 7.25 11.58 -13.19
C PHE A 214 8.74 11.75 -12.91
N ILE A 215 9.06 12.60 -11.93
CA ILE A 215 10.42 12.80 -11.44
C ILE A 215 10.57 12.08 -10.11
N SER A 216 11.61 11.28 -9.99
CA SER A 216 12.01 10.63 -8.74
C SER A 216 13.04 11.47 -8.01
N MET A 217 12.85 11.68 -6.71
CA MET A 217 13.86 12.26 -5.84
C MET A 217 14.23 11.21 -4.79
N ILE A 218 15.49 10.78 -4.80
CA ILE A 218 16.00 9.76 -3.87
C ILE A 218 16.87 10.46 -2.83
N ASP A 219 16.29 10.61 -1.63
CA ASP A 219 16.94 11.21 -0.50
C ASP A 219 17.79 10.20 0.28
N GLU A 220 18.82 10.68 0.97
CA GLU A 220 19.80 9.88 1.71
C GLU A 220 20.26 8.66 0.91
N ARG A 221 20.65 8.94 -0.33
CA ARG A 221 20.90 7.91 -1.33
C ARG A 221 21.92 6.88 -0.87
N HIS A 222 22.95 7.28 -0.13
CA HIS A 222 23.99 6.37 0.39
C HIS A 222 23.43 5.23 1.25
N GLN A 223 22.23 5.39 1.82
CA GLN A 223 21.50 4.34 2.54
C GLN A 223 20.38 3.73 1.68
N THR A 224 19.62 4.57 0.95
CA THR A 224 18.42 4.17 0.22
C THR A 224 18.73 3.18 -0.90
N ILE A 225 19.76 3.41 -1.70
CA ILE A 225 20.09 2.51 -2.82
C ILE A 225 20.58 1.13 -2.36
N PRO A 226 21.51 1.00 -1.40
CA PRO A 226 21.88 -0.30 -0.84
C PRO A 226 20.69 -1.03 -0.20
N GLN A 227 19.78 -0.32 0.46
CA GLN A 227 18.58 -0.91 1.03
C GLN A 227 17.67 -1.49 -0.06
N ILE A 228 17.39 -0.75 -1.12
CA ILE A 228 16.59 -1.24 -2.27
C ILE A 228 17.24 -2.48 -2.88
N ALA A 229 18.57 -2.46 -3.09
CA ALA A 229 19.30 -3.58 -3.65
C ALA A 229 19.20 -4.86 -2.77
N GLY A 230 19.21 -4.71 -1.44
CA GLY A 230 19.15 -5.83 -0.50
C GLY A 230 17.74 -6.35 -0.21
N MET A 231 16.68 -5.56 -0.42
CA MET A 231 15.32 -5.89 -0.01
C MET A 231 14.78 -7.17 -0.66
N TYR A 232 15.00 -7.36 -1.95
CA TYR A 232 14.53 -8.55 -2.68
C TYR A 232 15.09 -9.84 -2.09
N GLY A 233 16.40 -9.90 -1.86
CA GLY A 233 17.06 -11.09 -1.29
C GLY A 233 16.59 -11.40 0.14
N GLY A 234 16.47 -10.38 0.98
CA GLY A 234 15.99 -10.51 2.35
C GLY A 234 14.54 -10.99 2.44
N ASP A 235 13.65 -10.40 1.62
CA ASP A 235 12.24 -10.81 1.57
C ASP A 235 12.08 -12.25 1.07
N ARG A 236 12.81 -12.61 0.00
CA ARG A 236 12.79 -13.96 -0.55
C ARG A 236 13.24 -15.00 0.46
N SER A 237 14.35 -14.77 1.16
CA SER A 237 14.87 -15.69 2.18
C SER A 237 13.87 -15.93 3.30
N ARG A 238 13.25 -14.86 3.81
CA ARG A 238 12.21 -14.94 4.84
C ARG A 238 10.99 -15.73 4.35
N LYS A 239 10.51 -15.46 3.14
CA LYS A 239 9.31 -16.12 2.59
C LYS A 239 9.52 -17.57 2.26
N LEU A 240 10.72 -17.97 1.80
CA LEU A 240 11.05 -19.39 1.62
C LEU A 240 10.86 -20.17 2.91
N VAL A 241 11.33 -19.64 4.03
CA VAL A 241 11.11 -20.27 5.35
C VAL A 241 9.63 -20.40 5.67
N LEU A 242 8.81 -19.36 5.40
CA LEU A 242 7.36 -19.40 5.63
C LEU A 242 6.67 -20.46 4.76
N VAL A 243 7.11 -20.63 3.52
CA VAL A 243 6.59 -21.68 2.62
C VAL A 243 7.02 -23.06 3.10
N ASP A 244 8.29 -23.26 3.45
CA ASP A 244 8.84 -24.54 3.89
C ASP A 244 8.21 -25.07 5.19
N TYR A 245 7.70 -24.16 6.03
CA TYR A 245 6.99 -24.50 7.27
C TYR A 245 5.46 -24.42 7.15
N GLY A 246 4.91 -24.31 5.93
CA GLY A 246 3.46 -24.37 5.69
C GLY A 246 2.68 -23.13 6.19
N PHE A 247 3.32 -21.97 6.33
CA PHE A 247 2.64 -20.72 6.69
C PHE A 247 2.15 -19.94 5.49
N ARG A 248 2.71 -20.20 4.30
CA ARG A 248 2.33 -19.54 3.03
C ARG A 248 2.39 -20.54 1.89
N LEU A 249 1.58 -20.28 0.85
CA LEU A 249 1.70 -20.97 -0.44
C LEU A 249 2.95 -20.50 -1.20
N PRO A 250 3.49 -21.31 -2.12
CA PRO A 250 4.61 -20.92 -2.98
C PRO A 250 4.37 -19.60 -3.73
N SER A 251 3.13 -19.34 -4.17
CA SER A 251 2.73 -18.10 -4.84
C SER A 251 3.00 -16.83 -4.03
N ALA A 252 3.08 -16.92 -2.70
CA ALA A 252 3.43 -15.80 -1.85
C ALA A 252 4.85 -15.24 -2.13
N LEU A 253 5.72 -16.01 -2.76
CA LEU A 253 7.05 -15.57 -3.21
C LEU A 253 6.95 -14.51 -4.31
N ASP A 254 5.85 -14.47 -5.06
CA ASP A 254 5.61 -13.50 -6.14
C ASP A 254 5.02 -12.16 -5.63
N ASN A 255 4.59 -12.10 -4.36
CA ASN A 255 4.35 -10.84 -3.65
C ASN A 255 5.66 -10.36 -3.03
N ARG A 256 6.47 -9.66 -3.76
CA ARG A 256 7.85 -9.30 -3.41
C ARG A 256 8.15 -7.84 -3.74
N PRO A 257 9.19 -7.25 -3.14
CA PRO A 257 9.68 -5.97 -3.65
C PRO A 257 10.27 -6.14 -5.04
N LEU A 258 10.38 -5.04 -5.76
CA LEU A 258 11.17 -5.02 -6.99
C LEU A 258 12.61 -5.46 -6.68
N ASN A 259 13.23 -6.18 -7.60
CA ASN A 259 14.68 -6.26 -7.57
C ASN A 259 15.30 -4.94 -8.09
N PHE A 260 16.59 -4.78 -7.87
CA PHE A 260 17.26 -3.51 -8.18
C PHE A 260 17.17 -3.13 -9.67
N TYR A 261 17.30 -4.09 -10.56
CA TYR A 261 17.19 -3.87 -12.01
C TYR A 261 15.77 -3.45 -12.42
N GLU A 262 14.74 -4.08 -11.83
CA GLU A 262 13.35 -3.70 -12.07
C GLU A 262 13.08 -2.28 -11.58
N PHE A 263 13.63 -1.91 -10.41
CA PHE A 263 13.53 -0.57 -9.88
C PHE A 263 14.18 0.47 -10.79
N GLU A 264 15.41 0.23 -11.24
CA GLU A 264 16.12 1.14 -12.16
C GLU A 264 15.37 1.38 -13.47
N ASN A 265 14.70 0.35 -13.99
CA ASN A 265 13.90 0.46 -15.22
C ASN A 265 12.59 1.24 -15.04
N MET A 266 12.11 1.40 -13.80
CA MET A 266 10.87 2.11 -13.50
C MET A 266 11.08 3.58 -13.16
N ILE A 267 12.20 3.93 -12.54
CA ILE A 267 12.53 5.32 -12.27
C ILE A 267 13.01 5.96 -13.58
N GLY A 268 12.34 7.03 -13.98
CA GLY A 268 12.73 7.82 -15.15
C GLY A 268 13.78 8.87 -14.79
N GLN A 269 13.44 10.15 -14.99
CA GLN A 269 14.29 11.25 -14.57
C GLN A 269 14.42 11.26 -13.04
N THR A 270 15.66 11.17 -12.56
CA THR A 270 15.95 11.00 -11.13
C THR A 270 16.93 12.04 -10.63
N VAL A 271 16.63 12.59 -9.45
CA VAL A 271 17.50 13.48 -8.67
C VAL A 271 17.97 12.72 -7.43
N PHE A 272 19.28 12.55 -7.29
CA PHE A 272 19.88 11.97 -6.09
C PHE A 272 20.26 13.08 -5.12
N VAL A 273 19.85 12.95 -3.86
CA VAL A 273 20.19 13.88 -2.79
C VAL A 273 20.98 13.12 -1.73
N SER A 274 22.17 13.64 -1.38
CA SER A 274 23.03 13.03 -0.37
C SER A 274 24.08 14.02 0.09
N ALA A 275 24.47 13.95 1.35
CA ALA A 275 25.62 14.67 1.86
C ALA A 275 26.95 14.12 1.33
N THR A 276 26.97 12.82 0.99
CA THR A 276 28.17 12.09 0.53
C THR A 276 27.83 11.31 -0.73
N PRO A 277 28.05 11.89 -1.94
CA PRO A 277 27.89 11.16 -3.19
C PRO A 277 28.77 9.90 -3.23
N GLY A 278 28.22 8.79 -3.69
CA GLY A 278 28.96 7.54 -3.87
C GLY A 278 29.12 7.16 -5.34
N ASP A 279 29.77 6.02 -5.58
CA ASP A 279 30.16 5.60 -6.94
C ASP A 279 28.97 5.42 -7.88
N TYR A 280 27.84 4.93 -7.39
CA TYR A 280 26.66 4.68 -8.23
C TYR A 280 26.09 5.96 -8.86
N GLU A 281 25.85 7.03 -8.07
CA GLU A 281 25.33 8.28 -8.63
C GLU A 281 26.38 9.02 -9.46
N LEU A 282 27.66 8.98 -9.07
CA LEU A 282 28.74 9.57 -9.86
C LEU A 282 28.84 8.90 -11.23
N GLU A 283 28.69 7.57 -11.29
CA GLU A 283 28.63 6.85 -12.56
C GLU A 283 27.39 7.26 -13.38
N LYS A 284 26.20 7.30 -12.77
CA LYS A 284 24.93 7.65 -13.45
C LYS A 284 24.89 9.10 -13.94
N THR A 285 25.53 10.03 -13.22
CA THR A 285 25.58 11.46 -13.57
C THR A 285 26.80 11.85 -14.41
N GLY A 286 27.71 10.90 -14.71
CA GLY A 286 28.98 11.21 -15.36
C GLY A 286 29.88 12.12 -14.51
N GLY A 287 29.75 12.06 -13.18
CA GLY A 287 30.51 12.89 -12.24
C GLY A 287 29.95 14.30 -12.03
N VAL A 288 28.82 14.63 -12.65
CA VAL A 288 28.18 15.97 -12.46
C VAL A 288 27.47 16.01 -11.12
N VAL A 289 27.88 16.97 -10.27
CA VAL A 289 27.32 17.20 -8.94
C VAL A 289 26.97 18.67 -8.80
N VAL A 290 25.80 18.93 -8.20
CA VAL A 290 25.39 20.29 -7.79
C VAL A 290 25.55 20.39 -6.28
N GLU A 291 26.44 21.26 -5.84
CA GLU A 291 26.72 21.46 -4.42
C GLU A 291 25.82 22.53 -3.82
N GLN A 292 25.22 22.22 -2.68
CA GLN A 292 24.49 23.17 -1.86
C GLN A 292 25.19 23.29 -0.50
N VAL A 293 26.09 24.27 -0.39
CA VAL A 293 26.96 24.48 0.78
C VAL A 293 26.40 25.47 1.79
N VAL A 294 25.26 26.12 1.50
CA VAL A 294 24.68 27.14 2.37
C VAL A 294 23.75 26.51 3.41
N ARG A 295 24.04 26.74 4.69
CA ARG A 295 23.13 26.44 5.80
C ARG A 295 22.35 27.71 6.21
N PRO A 296 21.09 27.85 5.79
CA PRO A 296 20.33 29.08 6.09
C PRO A 296 19.84 29.13 7.54
N THR A 297 19.96 28.05 8.32
CA THR A 297 19.39 27.95 9.68
C THR A 297 20.14 28.74 10.73
N GLY A 298 21.40 29.13 10.52
CA GLY A 298 22.24 29.77 11.53
C GLY A 298 22.53 28.92 12.78
N LEU A 299 22.12 27.64 12.77
CA LEU A 299 22.38 26.70 13.84
C LEU A 299 23.84 26.22 13.77
N ILE A 300 24.52 26.32 14.91
CA ILE A 300 25.88 25.81 15.07
C ILE A 300 25.81 24.28 15.16
N GLU A 301 26.80 23.60 14.57
CA GLU A 301 26.94 22.14 14.75
C GLU A 301 27.12 21.82 16.24
N PRO A 302 26.51 20.72 16.71
CA PRO A 302 26.77 20.29 18.09
C PRO A 302 28.23 19.91 18.25
N PRO A 303 28.86 20.22 19.42
CA PRO A 303 30.20 19.78 19.69
C PRO A 303 30.26 18.24 19.72
N ILE A 304 31.28 17.68 19.05
CA ILE A 304 31.52 16.24 19.02
C ILE A 304 32.69 15.91 19.94
N GLU A 305 32.45 14.99 20.86
CA GLU A 305 33.48 14.45 21.74
C GLU A 305 33.70 12.96 21.40
N VAL A 306 34.95 12.57 21.17
CA VAL A 306 35.33 11.19 20.92
C VAL A 306 35.97 10.64 22.18
N ARG A 307 35.35 9.59 22.74
CA ARG A 307 35.79 8.92 23.96
C ARG A 307 36.24 7.48 23.70
N PRO A 308 37.08 6.88 24.56
CA PRO A 308 37.50 5.50 24.46
C PRO A 308 36.30 4.54 24.57
N SER A 309 36.35 3.42 23.84
CA SER A 309 35.31 2.41 23.91
C SER A 309 35.35 1.54 25.17
N VAL A 310 36.43 1.63 25.95
CA VAL A 310 36.56 0.92 27.24
C VAL A 310 35.63 1.56 28.26
N ASN A 311 34.77 0.77 28.90
CA ASN A 311 33.74 1.22 29.86
C ASN A 311 32.70 2.20 29.25
N GLN A 312 32.49 2.14 27.94
CA GLN A 312 31.62 3.08 27.24
C GLN A 312 30.17 3.11 27.78
N ILE A 313 29.68 1.99 28.33
CA ILE A 313 28.30 1.92 28.87
C ILE A 313 28.20 2.69 30.16
N ASP A 314 29.18 2.55 31.07
CA ASP A 314 29.19 3.27 32.35
C ASP A 314 29.35 4.79 32.12
N ASP A 315 30.25 5.19 31.22
CA ASP A 315 30.44 6.57 30.79
C ASP A 315 29.16 7.17 30.17
N LEU A 316 28.49 6.42 29.31
CA LEU A 316 27.21 6.81 28.70
C LEU A 316 26.11 6.98 29.75
N LEU A 317 26.01 6.10 30.73
CA LEU A 317 25.02 6.20 31.82
C LEU A 317 25.26 7.44 32.69
N ASP A 318 26.51 7.77 33.01
CA ASP A 318 26.85 8.97 33.73
C ASP A 318 26.47 10.25 32.98
N GLU A 319 26.72 10.30 31.67
CA GLU A 319 26.33 11.41 30.80
C GLU A 319 24.80 11.57 30.66
N ILE A 320 24.09 10.42 30.56
CA ILE A 320 22.62 10.44 30.56
C ILE A 320 22.10 11.05 31.87
N GLU A 321 22.62 10.59 33.03
CA GLU A 321 22.20 11.09 34.35
C GLU A 321 22.46 12.60 34.50
N GLN A 322 23.65 13.03 34.10
CA GLN A 322 23.99 14.46 34.14
C GLN A 322 23.09 15.31 33.24
N THR A 323 22.74 14.81 32.05
CA THR A 323 21.91 15.54 31.10
C THR A 323 20.46 15.63 31.59
N VAL A 324 19.93 14.49 32.08
CA VAL A 324 18.58 14.43 32.64
C VAL A 324 18.44 15.33 33.88
N ASN A 325 19.47 15.37 34.74
CA ASN A 325 19.46 16.24 35.92
C ASN A 325 19.46 17.75 35.57
N LYS A 326 19.93 18.14 34.37
CA LYS A 326 19.81 19.49 33.82
C LYS A 326 18.44 19.78 33.22
N GLY A 327 17.55 18.77 33.11
CA GLY A 327 16.23 18.87 32.48
C GLY A 327 16.26 18.70 30.98
N ASP A 328 17.38 18.30 30.38
CA ASP A 328 17.57 18.10 28.97
C ASP A 328 17.20 16.63 28.56
N ARG A 329 17.11 16.39 27.26
CA ARG A 329 16.79 15.07 26.68
C ARG A 329 18.01 14.45 26.05
N VAL A 330 18.13 13.13 26.19
CA VAL A 330 19.19 12.33 25.59
C VAL A 330 18.57 11.38 24.53
N VAL A 331 19.25 11.21 23.41
CA VAL A 331 18.94 10.18 22.40
C VAL A 331 20.16 9.28 22.30
N VAL A 332 19.95 7.96 22.46
CA VAL A 332 20.99 6.92 22.39
C VAL A 332 20.73 6.00 21.22
#